data_17b357ac6edb7ff7870b5eed22cc6b60
#
_entry.id   17b357ac6edb7ff7870b5eed22cc6b60
#
_cell.length_a   1.000
_cell.length_b   1.000
_cell.length_c   1.000
_cell.angle_alpha   90.00
_cell.angle_beta   90.00
_cell.angle_gamma   90.00
#
_symmetry.space_group_name_H-M   'P 1'
#
loop_
_entity.id
_entity.type
_entity.pdbx_description
1 polymer ?
#
loop_
_entity_poly.entity_id
_entity_poly.type
_entity_poly.pdbx_seq_one_letter_code
_entity_poly.pdbx_strand_id
1 'polypeptide(L)'
;AERRPPRPDEPDLPDEIEAGQLDQAVRRDLLSLDKNNATAVARHMVMAGKLVDDDPELALQHARAARQRAGRIAVVRETAGLTAYHAGEWAEALSELRAARRMAGGPGHLAVMADCERGLGRPERAIELGRSDEARQLTGDEASELRIVVAGARMDLMQFDQAVVTLQTPDL
;
A
#
# COMPACT_ATOMS: atom_id res chain seq x y z
N ALA A 1 24.02 -22.78 9.49
CA ALA A 1 22.67 -22.55 10.04
C ALA A 1 21.68 -23.08 9.02
N GLU A 2 20.99 -24.16 9.35
CA GLU A 2 19.97 -24.76 8.49
C GLU A 2 18.84 -23.73 8.30
N ARG A 3 18.63 -23.32 7.06
CA ARG A 3 17.46 -22.53 6.70
C ARG A 3 16.22 -23.40 6.91
N ARG A 4 15.28 -22.94 7.75
CA ARG A 4 13.98 -23.61 7.85
C ARG A 4 13.35 -23.65 6.46
N PRO A 5 12.72 -24.77 6.09
CA PRO A 5 12.02 -24.84 4.81
C PRO A 5 10.96 -23.75 4.73
N PRO A 6 10.68 -23.20 3.54
CA PRO A 6 9.61 -22.21 3.37
C PRO A 6 8.28 -22.79 3.83
N ARG A 7 7.41 -21.94 4.36
CA ARG A 7 6.03 -22.35 4.66
C ARG A 7 5.33 -22.73 3.37
N PRO A 8 4.37 -23.69 3.39
CA PRO A 8 3.78 -24.24 2.15
C PRO A 8 3.23 -23.21 1.16
N ASP A 9 2.78 -22.05 1.65
CA ASP A 9 2.13 -21.04 0.82
C ASP A 9 3.04 -19.84 0.51
N GLU A 10 4.33 -19.92 0.86
CA GLU A 10 5.27 -18.85 0.61
C GLU A 10 5.98 -19.02 -0.74
N PRO A 11 6.09 -17.97 -1.57
CA PRO A 11 6.88 -18.05 -2.79
C PRO A 11 8.36 -18.18 -2.46
N ASP A 12 9.10 -18.82 -3.36
CA ASP A 12 10.53 -19.02 -3.22
C ASP A 12 11.30 -17.69 -3.19
N LEU A 13 12.33 -17.66 -2.35
CA LEU A 13 13.24 -16.52 -2.24
C LEU A 13 14.56 -16.87 -2.92
N PRO A 14 14.95 -16.18 -4.01
CA PRO A 14 16.26 -16.35 -4.62
C PRO A 14 17.40 -16.07 -3.63
N ASP A 15 18.49 -16.81 -3.73
CA ASP A 15 19.61 -16.70 -2.80
C ASP A 15 20.28 -15.32 -2.81
N GLU A 16 20.25 -14.63 -3.95
CA GLU A 16 20.81 -13.28 -4.11
C GLU A 16 19.99 -12.19 -3.42
N ILE A 17 18.77 -12.49 -2.96
CA ILE A 17 17.93 -11.53 -2.25
C ILE A 17 18.32 -11.52 -0.76
N GLU A 18 18.78 -10.37 -0.30
CA GLU A 18 19.28 -10.17 1.06
C GLU A 18 18.46 -9.12 1.80
N ALA A 19 18.30 -9.32 3.10
CA ALA A 19 17.59 -8.38 3.98
C ALA A 19 18.21 -6.97 3.94
N GLY A 20 19.53 -6.88 3.75
CA GLY A 20 20.25 -5.61 3.65
C GLY A 20 19.88 -4.75 2.44
N GLN A 21 19.19 -5.31 1.45
CA GLN A 21 18.69 -4.57 0.29
C GLN A 21 17.43 -3.77 0.61
N LEU A 22 16.79 -4.04 1.75
CA LEU A 22 15.65 -3.26 2.21
C LEU A 22 16.13 -1.93 2.80
N ASP A 23 15.34 -0.87 2.62
CA ASP A 23 15.61 0.44 3.22
C ASP A 23 15.89 0.32 4.72
N GLN A 24 16.90 1.03 5.20
CA GLN A 24 17.35 0.96 6.59
C GLN A 24 16.24 1.37 7.57
N ALA A 25 15.44 2.38 7.24
CA ALA A 25 14.35 2.83 8.09
C ALA A 25 13.29 1.72 8.25
N VAL A 26 12.98 1.02 7.16
CA VAL A 26 12.04 -0.12 7.20
C VAL A 26 12.63 -1.27 8.00
N ARG A 27 13.91 -1.57 7.84
CA ARG A 27 14.58 -2.64 8.63
C ARG A 27 14.52 -2.37 10.14
N ARG A 28 14.58 -1.11 10.55
CA ARG A 28 14.44 -0.73 11.97
C ARG A 28 13.09 -1.16 12.53
N ASP A 29 12.04 -1.03 11.76
CA ASP A 29 10.68 -1.41 12.18
C ASP A 29 10.54 -2.92 12.36
N LEU A 30 11.46 -3.72 11.80
CA LEU A 30 11.47 -5.17 11.93
C LEU A 30 12.27 -5.68 13.13
N LEU A 31 12.95 -4.80 13.89
CA LEU A 31 13.82 -5.19 15.01
C LEU A 31 13.07 -5.84 16.17
N SER A 32 11.76 -5.65 16.28
CA SER A 32 10.94 -6.32 17.31
C SER A 32 10.71 -7.80 17.03
N LEU A 33 10.98 -8.25 15.81
CA LEU A 33 10.85 -9.65 15.41
C LEU A 33 12.12 -10.43 15.78
N ASP A 34 11.98 -11.76 15.98
CA ASP A 34 13.18 -12.57 16.08
C ASP A 34 14.00 -12.47 14.78
N LYS A 35 15.32 -12.68 14.89
CA LYS A 35 16.25 -12.43 13.79
C LYS A 35 15.92 -13.20 12.52
N ASN A 36 15.55 -14.47 12.63
CA ASN A 36 15.26 -15.31 11.47
C ASN A 36 13.96 -14.86 10.79
N ASN A 37 12.95 -14.53 11.57
CA ASN A 37 11.68 -14.01 11.04
C ASN A 37 11.88 -12.64 10.42
N ALA A 38 12.61 -11.74 11.07
CA ALA A 38 12.94 -10.42 10.51
C ALA A 38 13.63 -10.53 9.15
N THR A 39 14.58 -11.45 9.02
CA THR A 39 15.29 -11.71 7.76
C THR A 39 14.34 -12.18 6.67
N ALA A 40 13.46 -13.14 6.96
CA ALA A 40 12.49 -13.65 6.00
C ALA A 40 11.52 -12.54 5.57
N VAL A 41 10.98 -11.78 6.50
CA VAL A 41 10.08 -10.65 6.22
C VAL A 41 10.78 -9.62 5.33
N ALA A 42 12.01 -9.23 5.67
CA ALA A 42 12.76 -8.26 4.88
C ALA A 42 13.00 -8.76 3.45
N ARG A 43 13.37 -10.01 3.27
CA ARG A 43 13.62 -10.59 1.94
C ARG A 43 12.33 -10.63 1.09
N HIS A 44 11.19 -10.99 1.68
CA HIS A 44 9.91 -10.94 0.98
C HIS A 44 9.53 -9.50 0.60
N MET A 45 9.79 -8.53 1.47
CA MET A 45 9.54 -7.12 1.17
C MET A 45 10.44 -6.60 0.04
N VAL A 46 11.70 -7.01 0.00
CA VAL A 46 12.61 -6.70 -1.11
C VAL A 46 12.06 -7.25 -2.43
N MET A 47 11.62 -8.50 -2.43
CA MET A 47 11.03 -9.12 -3.63
C MET A 47 9.76 -8.40 -4.09
N ALA A 48 8.87 -8.06 -3.17
CA ALA A 48 7.67 -7.30 -3.49
C ALA A 48 8.00 -5.97 -4.19
N GLY A 49 8.98 -5.24 -3.67
CA GLY A 49 9.42 -3.97 -4.27
C GLY A 49 10.03 -4.14 -5.66
N LYS A 50 10.80 -5.20 -5.88
CA LYS A 50 11.44 -5.47 -7.18
C LYS A 50 10.45 -5.90 -8.25
N LEU A 51 9.39 -6.60 -7.87
CA LEU A 51 8.44 -7.23 -8.79
C LEU A 51 7.18 -6.41 -9.04
N VAL A 52 6.93 -5.38 -8.26
CA VAL A 52 5.64 -4.67 -8.25
C VAL A 52 5.24 -4.15 -9.64
N ASP A 53 6.17 -3.71 -10.45
CA ASP A 53 5.90 -3.18 -11.79
C ASP A 53 5.86 -4.27 -12.86
N ASP A 54 6.70 -5.29 -12.75
CA ASP A 54 6.88 -6.31 -13.79
C ASP A 54 5.99 -7.54 -13.59
N ASP A 55 5.80 -7.95 -12.34
CA ASP A 55 4.96 -9.10 -11.97
C ASP A 55 4.22 -8.80 -10.67
N PRO A 56 3.16 -7.98 -10.74
CA PRO A 56 2.43 -7.56 -9.55
C PRO A 56 1.78 -8.71 -8.78
N GLU A 57 1.38 -9.79 -9.44
CA GLU A 57 0.80 -10.96 -8.76
C GLU A 57 1.82 -11.67 -7.89
N LEU A 58 3.02 -11.91 -8.41
CA LEU A 58 4.11 -12.52 -7.63
C LEU A 58 4.59 -11.56 -6.53
N ALA A 59 4.68 -10.27 -6.82
CA ALA A 59 4.96 -9.25 -5.82
C ALA A 59 3.98 -9.33 -4.64
N LEU A 60 2.69 -9.48 -4.93
CA LEU A 60 1.65 -9.62 -3.92
C LEU A 60 1.80 -10.90 -3.09
N GLN A 61 2.19 -12.01 -3.71
CA GLN A 61 2.46 -13.25 -2.96
C GLN A 61 3.59 -13.06 -1.96
N HIS A 62 4.66 -12.35 -2.31
CA HIS A 62 5.75 -12.01 -1.40
C HIS A 62 5.28 -11.06 -0.28
N ALA A 63 4.51 -10.05 -0.64
CA ALA A 63 3.95 -9.12 0.35
C ALA A 63 3.01 -9.82 1.34
N ARG A 64 2.19 -10.75 0.87
CA ARG A 64 1.33 -11.58 1.72
C ARG A 64 2.14 -12.48 2.66
N ALA A 65 3.25 -13.03 2.18
CA ALA A 65 4.15 -13.83 3.02
C ALA A 65 4.74 -12.98 4.16
N ALA A 66 5.19 -11.77 3.85
CA ALA A 66 5.66 -10.82 4.86
C ALA A 66 4.57 -10.49 5.88
N ARG A 67 3.37 -10.22 5.39
CA ARG A 67 2.20 -9.88 6.22
C ARG A 67 1.81 -11.03 7.17
N GLN A 68 1.84 -12.27 6.72
CA GLN A 68 1.56 -13.42 7.59
C GLN A 68 2.57 -13.56 8.72
N ARG A 69 3.83 -13.21 8.46
CA ARG A 69 4.91 -13.30 9.45
C ARG A 69 4.96 -12.11 10.40
N ALA A 70 4.52 -10.93 9.97
CA ALA A 70 4.72 -9.68 10.69
C ALA A 70 3.52 -8.73 10.58
N GLY A 71 2.30 -9.26 10.66
CA GLY A 71 1.07 -8.48 10.48
C GLY A 71 0.78 -7.42 11.54
N ARG A 72 1.59 -7.33 12.60
CA ARG A 72 1.48 -6.30 13.65
C ARG A 72 2.40 -5.10 13.42
N ILE A 73 3.14 -5.10 12.33
CA ILE A 73 4.06 -4.02 11.97
C ILE A 73 3.42 -3.19 10.85
N ALA A 74 3.21 -1.90 11.11
CA ALA A 74 2.49 -0.99 10.21
C ALA A 74 3.07 -0.96 8.80
N VAL A 75 4.40 -0.85 8.65
CA VAL A 75 5.05 -0.80 7.33
C VAL A 75 4.88 -2.09 6.53
N VAL A 76 4.72 -3.23 7.18
CA VAL A 76 4.45 -4.51 6.51
C VAL A 76 3.03 -4.53 5.96
N ARG A 77 2.06 -4.02 6.71
CA ARG A 77 0.68 -3.85 6.24
C ARG A 77 0.59 -2.85 5.08
N GLU A 78 1.31 -1.75 5.19
CA GLU A 78 1.41 -0.74 4.14
C GLU A 78 1.95 -1.35 2.85
N THR A 79 3.04 -2.10 2.93
CA THR A 79 3.61 -2.80 1.76
C THR A 79 2.62 -3.78 1.16
N ALA A 80 1.92 -4.56 1.98
CA ALA A 80 0.89 -5.49 1.50
C ALA A 80 -0.25 -4.74 0.79
N GLY A 81 -0.68 -3.62 1.34
CA GLY A 81 -1.73 -2.79 0.75
C GLY A 81 -1.34 -2.17 -0.58
N LEU A 82 -0.17 -1.55 -0.66
CA LEU A 82 0.32 -0.94 -1.90
C LEU A 82 0.57 -1.98 -2.99
N THR A 83 1.10 -3.13 -2.63
CA THR A 83 1.33 -4.23 -3.58
C THR A 83 0.02 -4.81 -4.10
N ALA A 84 -0.98 -4.99 -3.22
CA ALA A 84 -2.32 -5.42 -3.60
C ALA A 84 -2.97 -4.40 -4.56
N TYR A 85 -2.78 -3.11 -4.32
CA TYR A 85 -3.26 -2.06 -5.21
C TYR A 85 -2.69 -2.20 -6.63
N HIS A 86 -1.39 -2.40 -6.75
CA HIS A 86 -0.73 -2.61 -8.05
C HIS A 86 -1.20 -3.89 -8.76
N ALA A 87 -1.61 -4.89 -8.00
CA ALA A 87 -2.16 -6.14 -8.54
C ALA A 87 -3.67 -6.06 -8.87
N GLY A 88 -4.31 -4.91 -8.62
CA GLY A 88 -5.73 -4.74 -8.86
C GLY A 88 -6.64 -5.39 -7.82
N GLU A 89 -6.10 -5.80 -6.69
CA GLU A 89 -6.83 -6.39 -5.57
C GLU A 89 -7.32 -5.28 -4.63
N TRP A 90 -8.37 -4.57 -5.07
CA TRP A 90 -8.84 -3.33 -4.44
C TRP A 90 -9.32 -3.52 -3.00
N ALA A 91 -10.09 -4.57 -2.73
CA ALA A 91 -10.62 -4.83 -1.40
C ALA A 91 -9.50 -5.19 -0.40
N GLU A 92 -8.55 -6.01 -0.82
CA GLU A 92 -7.39 -6.38 -0.01
C GLU A 92 -6.52 -5.16 0.26
N ALA A 93 -6.22 -4.37 -0.77
CA ALA A 93 -5.45 -3.14 -0.65
C ALA A 93 -6.07 -2.19 0.38
N LEU A 94 -7.36 -1.93 0.26
CA LEU A 94 -8.09 -1.04 1.15
C LEU A 94 -8.07 -1.53 2.60
N SER A 95 -8.28 -2.83 2.81
CA SER A 95 -8.23 -3.45 4.14
C SER A 95 -6.85 -3.29 4.80
N GLU A 96 -5.78 -3.59 4.06
CA GLU A 96 -4.41 -3.49 4.57
C GLU A 96 -4.00 -2.03 4.84
N LEU A 97 -4.36 -1.11 3.96
CA LEU A 97 -4.05 0.31 4.13
C LEU A 97 -4.81 0.94 5.30
N ARG A 98 -6.05 0.53 5.54
CA ARG A 98 -6.80 0.93 6.72
C ARG A 98 -6.14 0.43 8.00
N ALA A 99 -5.69 -0.83 8.02
CA ALA A 99 -4.98 -1.39 9.15
C ALA A 99 -3.66 -0.65 9.42
N ALA A 100 -2.88 -0.40 8.38
CA ALA A 100 -1.64 0.36 8.49
C ALA A 100 -1.87 1.76 9.07
N ARG A 101 -2.90 2.45 8.60
CA ARG A 101 -3.27 3.79 9.10
C ARG A 101 -3.66 3.76 10.58
N ARG A 102 -4.44 2.77 11.01
CA ARG A 102 -4.81 2.63 12.42
C ARG A 102 -3.58 2.39 13.30
N MET A 103 -2.61 1.65 12.82
CA MET A 103 -1.39 1.34 13.58
C MET A 103 -0.43 2.52 13.66
N ALA A 104 -0.25 3.24 12.55
CA ALA A 104 0.75 4.30 12.43
C ALA A 104 0.19 5.70 12.77
N GLY A 105 -1.10 5.90 12.64
CA GLY A 105 -1.73 7.22 12.73
C GLY A 105 -1.56 8.03 11.44
N GLY A 106 -2.10 9.24 11.44
CA GLY A 106 -2.03 10.14 10.28
C GLY A 106 -3.01 9.77 9.17
N PRO A 107 -2.92 10.46 8.01
CA PRO A 107 -3.84 10.27 6.90
C PRO A 107 -3.60 8.98 6.11
N GLY A 108 -2.41 8.38 6.19
CA GLY A 108 -2.04 7.21 5.41
C GLY A 108 -1.99 7.49 3.91
N HIS A 109 -2.15 6.45 3.11
CA HIS A 109 -2.18 6.54 1.64
C HIS A 109 -3.59 6.84 1.14
N LEU A 110 -4.08 8.03 1.42
CA LEU A 110 -5.48 8.41 1.21
C LEU A 110 -5.87 8.38 -0.29
N ALA A 111 -5.00 8.85 -1.17
CA ALA A 111 -5.23 8.82 -2.62
C ALA A 111 -5.38 7.38 -3.14
N VAL A 112 -4.51 6.48 -2.69
CA VAL A 112 -4.58 5.05 -3.06
C VAL A 112 -5.86 4.43 -2.51
N MET A 113 -6.22 4.73 -1.26
CA MET A 113 -7.46 4.23 -0.65
C MET A 113 -8.69 4.72 -1.42
N ALA A 114 -8.72 5.97 -1.82
CA ALA A 114 -9.79 6.53 -2.64
C ALA A 114 -9.85 5.84 -4.02
N ASP A 115 -8.71 5.58 -4.64
CA ASP A 115 -8.67 4.88 -5.93
C ASP A 115 -9.15 3.43 -5.81
N CYS A 116 -8.86 2.76 -4.69
CA CYS A 116 -9.43 1.44 -4.40
C CYS A 116 -10.97 1.48 -4.32
N GLU A 117 -11.55 2.52 -3.73
CA GLU A 117 -13.00 2.71 -3.70
C GLU A 117 -13.57 2.84 -5.12
N ARG A 118 -12.90 3.58 -6.00
CA ARG A 118 -13.28 3.65 -7.40
C ARG A 118 -13.24 2.28 -8.09
N GLY A 119 -12.13 1.53 -7.87
CA GLY A 119 -11.97 0.18 -8.41
C GLY A 119 -13.05 -0.79 -7.96
N LEU A 120 -13.59 -0.59 -6.76
CA LEU A 120 -14.71 -1.36 -6.20
C LEU A 120 -16.08 -0.87 -6.67
N GLY A 121 -16.12 0.11 -7.57
CA GLY A 121 -17.39 0.67 -8.07
C GLY A 121 -18.08 1.59 -7.07
N ARG A 122 -17.32 2.24 -6.19
CA ARG A 122 -17.84 3.14 -5.15
C ARG A 122 -17.23 4.53 -5.25
N PRO A 123 -17.39 5.24 -6.40
CA PRO A 123 -16.78 6.56 -6.57
C PRO A 123 -17.27 7.60 -5.56
N GLU A 124 -18.49 7.47 -5.03
CA GLU A 124 -19.00 8.34 -3.97
C GLU A 124 -18.14 8.28 -2.72
N ARG A 125 -17.64 7.10 -2.35
CA ARG A 125 -16.76 6.93 -1.19
C ARG A 125 -15.39 7.55 -1.42
N ALA A 126 -14.88 7.50 -2.66
CA ALA A 126 -13.65 8.21 -3.01
C ALA A 126 -13.80 9.72 -2.79
N ILE A 127 -14.93 10.29 -3.18
CA ILE A 127 -15.22 11.72 -2.97
C ILE A 127 -15.34 12.03 -1.48
N GLU A 128 -15.98 11.16 -0.68
CA GLU A 128 -16.05 11.33 0.77
C GLU A 128 -14.66 11.35 1.42
N LEU A 129 -13.75 10.46 0.99
CA LEU A 129 -12.37 10.46 1.46
C LEU A 129 -11.66 11.78 1.14
N GLY A 130 -11.91 12.35 -0.04
CA GLY A 130 -11.37 13.65 -0.43
C GLY A 130 -11.87 14.81 0.40
N ARG A 131 -13.01 14.65 1.08
CA ARG A 131 -13.61 15.65 1.97
C ARG A 131 -13.35 15.38 3.45
N SER A 132 -12.63 14.32 3.78
CA SER A 132 -12.37 13.91 5.15
C SER A 132 -11.41 14.87 5.85
N ASP A 133 -11.41 14.84 7.18
CA ASP A 133 -10.46 15.61 7.98
C ASP A 133 -9.02 15.17 7.71
N GLU A 134 -8.81 13.89 7.45
CA GLU A 134 -7.50 13.33 7.07
C GLU A 134 -6.98 13.93 5.77
N ALA A 135 -7.85 14.21 4.80
CA ALA A 135 -7.47 14.84 3.54
C ALA A 135 -6.87 16.23 3.74
N ARG A 136 -7.34 16.97 4.74
CA ARG A 136 -6.84 18.31 5.06
C ARG A 136 -5.41 18.29 5.61
N GLN A 137 -4.92 17.16 6.06
CA GLN A 137 -3.55 16.98 6.54
C GLN A 137 -2.55 16.78 5.39
N LEU A 138 -3.03 16.47 4.18
CA LEU A 138 -2.19 16.26 3.02
C LEU A 138 -1.70 17.59 2.45
N THR A 139 -0.45 17.59 1.99
CA THR A 139 0.17 18.75 1.33
C THR A 139 0.97 18.28 0.11
N GLY A 140 1.31 19.22 -0.78
CA GLY A 140 2.17 18.93 -1.94
C GLY A 140 1.62 17.84 -2.85
N ASP A 141 2.48 16.93 -3.25
CA ASP A 141 2.17 15.87 -4.22
C ASP A 141 1.05 14.94 -3.74
N GLU A 142 1.03 14.61 -2.45
CA GLU A 142 -0.02 13.76 -1.88
C GLU A 142 -1.40 14.39 -2.00
N ALA A 143 -1.51 15.69 -1.73
CA ALA A 143 -2.75 16.43 -1.90
C ALA A 143 -3.17 16.48 -3.38
N SER A 144 -2.21 16.69 -4.28
CA SER A 144 -2.44 16.71 -5.73
C SER A 144 -2.91 15.35 -6.24
N GLU A 145 -2.29 14.27 -5.79
CA GLU A 145 -2.69 12.90 -6.15
C GLU A 145 -4.14 12.62 -5.72
N LEU A 146 -4.51 13.01 -4.50
CA LEU A 146 -5.87 12.84 -4.02
C LEU A 146 -6.88 13.61 -4.89
N ARG A 147 -6.55 14.87 -5.26
CA ARG A 147 -7.42 15.64 -6.16
C ARG A 147 -7.62 14.97 -7.52
N ILE A 148 -6.56 14.39 -8.07
CA ILE A 148 -6.64 13.66 -9.35
C ILE A 148 -7.60 12.47 -9.22
N VAL A 149 -7.48 11.70 -8.13
CA VAL A 149 -8.35 10.55 -7.87
C VAL A 149 -9.80 11.00 -7.67
N VAL A 150 -10.04 12.06 -6.90
CA VAL A 150 -11.39 12.61 -6.68
C VAL A 150 -12.00 13.11 -7.99
N ALA A 151 -11.21 13.78 -8.84
CA ALA A 151 -11.67 14.19 -10.17
C ALA A 151 -12.05 12.98 -11.01
N GLY A 152 -11.26 11.91 -10.98
CA GLY A 152 -11.60 10.64 -11.62
C GLY A 152 -12.91 10.03 -11.11
N ALA A 153 -13.15 10.09 -9.79
CA ALA A 153 -14.40 9.64 -9.19
C ALA A 153 -15.60 10.46 -9.66
N ARG A 154 -15.43 11.78 -9.81
CA ARG A 154 -16.46 12.66 -10.40
C ARG A 154 -16.76 12.26 -11.84
N MET A 155 -15.72 11.95 -12.63
CA MET A 155 -15.88 11.46 -13.99
C MET A 155 -16.62 10.12 -14.04
N ASP A 156 -16.33 9.21 -13.11
CA ASP A 156 -17.03 7.93 -12.99
C ASP A 156 -18.55 8.13 -12.80
N LEU A 157 -18.93 9.22 -12.15
CA LEU A 157 -20.32 9.61 -11.92
C LEU A 157 -20.87 10.52 -13.03
N MET A 158 -20.13 10.75 -14.11
CA MET A 158 -20.48 11.66 -15.19
C MET A 158 -20.66 13.13 -14.74
N GLN A 159 -20.02 13.51 -13.66
CA GLN A 159 -20.00 14.86 -13.10
C GLN A 159 -18.79 15.65 -13.65
N PHE A 160 -18.80 15.88 -14.96
CA PHE A 160 -17.62 16.41 -15.67
C PHE A 160 -17.26 17.84 -15.25
N ASP A 161 -18.25 18.69 -15.02
CA ASP A 161 -18.00 20.07 -14.57
C ASP A 161 -17.34 20.09 -13.19
N GLN A 162 -17.83 19.26 -12.27
CA GLN A 162 -17.24 19.12 -10.94
C GLN A 162 -15.82 18.53 -10.99
N ALA A 163 -15.56 17.60 -11.92
CA ALA A 163 -14.22 17.05 -12.12
C ALA A 163 -13.23 18.16 -12.54
N VAL A 164 -13.62 19.00 -13.49
CA VAL A 164 -12.80 20.15 -13.94
C VAL A 164 -12.53 21.10 -12.78
N VAL A 165 -13.56 21.46 -12.02
CA VAL A 165 -13.41 22.35 -10.85
C VAL A 165 -12.45 21.76 -9.82
N THR A 166 -12.54 20.45 -9.55
CA THR A 166 -11.65 19.75 -8.62
C THR A 166 -10.18 19.88 -9.03
N LEU A 167 -9.88 19.77 -10.34
CA LEU A 167 -8.52 19.88 -10.86
C LEU A 167 -8.00 21.32 -10.90
N GLN A 168 -8.90 22.31 -10.95
CA GLN A 168 -8.55 23.73 -11.01
C GLN A 168 -8.37 24.37 -9.62
N THR A 169 -8.63 23.62 -8.54
CA THR A 169 -8.44 24.16 -7.18
C THR A 169 -6.96 24.54 -7.01
N PRO A 170 -6.66 25.81 -6.64
CA PRO A 170 -5.29 26.22 -6.47
C PRO A 170 -4.63 25.42 -5.36
N ASP A 171 -3.32 25.24 -5.47
CA ASP A 171 -2.53 24.59 -4.44
C ASP A 171 -2.71 25.32 -3.11
N LEU A 172 -3.10 24.53 -2.16
CA LEU A 172 -3.26 25.00 -0.78
C LEU A 172 -1.91 25.23 -0.14
#